data_63119f10d0a6c1a78943e7dcbfe625e1
#
_entry.id   63119f10d0a6c1a78943e7dcbfe625e1
#
_cell.length_a   1.000
_cell.length_b   1.000
_cell.length_c   1.000
_cell.angle_alpha   90.00
_cell.angle_beta   90.00
_cell.angle_gamma   90.00
#
_symmetry.space_group_name_H-M   'P 1'
#
loop_
_entity.id
_entity.type
_entity.pdbx_description
1 polymer ?
#
loop_
_entity_poly.entity_id
_entity_poly.type
_entity_poly.pdbx_seq_one_letter_code
_entity_poly.pdbx_strand_id
1 'polypeptide(L)'
;MTLSIVFSLVIFRVASGEIQVRLERLQTNLQQSQNSNIPQPIIMMQNIRQIEEDAAAANLSTQLIYVNVFVLLFGGLISYFLARRSLEPIEKAHDAQSRFTSDASHELRTPLAVMKTELEVALRDNSATTESLREVLTSNLEEVDKLSKLSEMLLSISRIDNSDLKLSSINLTKVTKETIKQFGKPAGRVHLKPGKQQIVYGNEVAIADIIKILIDNALQYSPTESIINISIYQSSGNAIFEITNSGPGIDVDKLPYVFDRFYRADSSRTSGEHKGHGLGLALAKNITELHNGNLSATSIPGKETTFILALPLKSSIQA
;
A
#
# COMPACT_ATOMS: atom_id res chain seq x y z
N MET A 1 26.60 8.29 -15.37
CA MET A 1 27.11 9.57 -15.93
C MET A 1 28.62 9.68 -15.90
N THR A 2 29.28 9.57 -14.77
CA THR A 2 30.74 9.58 -14.65
C THR A 2 31.41 8.59 -15.60
N LEU A 3 30.86 7.39 -15.73
CA LEU A 3 31.40 6.32 -16.61
C LEU A 3 31.39 6.72 -18.10
N SER A 4 30.31 7.38 -18.57
CA SER A 4 30.21 7.84 -19.97
C SER A 4 31.20 8.94 -20.29
N ILE A 5 31.39 9.88 -19.35
CA ILE A 5 32.37 10.96 -19.51
C ILE A 5 33.81 10.39 -19.51
N VAL A 6 34.09 9.47 -18.57
CA VAL A 6 35.40 8.77 -18.50
C VAL A 6 35.64 7.97 -19.77
N PHE A 7 34.62 7.24 -20.25
CA PHE A 7 34.76 6.46 -21.50
C PHE A 7 35.02 7.34 -22.71
N SER A 8 34.31 8.48 -22.85
CA SER A 8 34.54 9.44 -23.92
C SER A 8 35.90 10.09 -23.83
N LEU A 9 36.39 10.40 -22.63
CA LEU A 9 37.74 10.91 -22.39
C LEU A 9 38.82 9.87 -22.76
N VAL A 10 38.57 8.60 -22.44
CA VAL A 10 39.48 7.50 -22.80
C VAL A 10 39.53 7.32 -24.32
N ILE A 11 38.38 7.29 -25.00
CA ILE A 11 38.31 7.20 -26.46
C ILE A 11 39.02 8.38 -27.11
N PHE A 12 38.76 9.61 -26.64
CA PHE A 12 39.42 10.80 -27.15
C PHE A 12 40.95 10.74 -26.97
N ARG A 13 41.43 10.31 -25.80
CA ARG A 13 42.85 10.16 -25.50
C ARG A 13 43.52 9.09 -26.35
N VAL A 14 42.86 7.95 -26.55
CA VAL A 14 43.34 6.86 -27.39
C VAL A 14 43.41 7.32 -28.86
N ALA A 15 42.35 7.93 -29.37
CA ALA A 15 42.30 8.44 -30.74
C ALA A 15 43.33 9.55 -31.00
N SER A 16 43.48 10.50 -30.07
CA SER A 16 44.47 11.58 -30.16
C SER A 16 45.92 11.03 -30.09
N GLY A 17 46.16 10.04 -29.22
CA GLY A 17 47.47 9.39 -29.08
C GLY A 17 47.87 8.60 -30.33
N GLU A 18 46.93 7.91 -30.98
CA GLU A 18 47.18 7.18 -32.22
C GLU A 18 47.49 8.13 -33.40
N ILE A 19 46.80 9.28 -33.44
CA ILE A 19 47.08 10.33 -34.42
C ILE A 19 48.50 10.92 -34.20
N GLN A 20 48.88 11.24 -32.97
CA GLN A 20 50.21 11.76 -32.65
C GLN A 20 51.34 10.79 -33.01
N VAL A 21 51.19 9.51 -32.66
CA VAL A 21 52.19 8.46 -32.99
C VAL A 21 52.33 8.29 -34.52
N ARG A 22 51.26 8.41 -35.27
CA ARG A 22 51.28 8.37 -36.73
C ARG A 22 51.99 9.61 -37.33
N LEU A 23 51.70 10.79 -36.74
CA LEU A 23 52.38 12.04 -37.13
C LEU A 23 53.89 12.00 -36.88
N GLU A 24 54.35 11.52 -35.74
CA GLU A 24 55.75 11.35 -35.41
C GLU A 24 56.44 10.38 -36.39
N ARG A 25 55.83 9.26 -36.75
CA ARG A 25 56.35 8.31 -37.75
C ARG A 25 56.40 8.94 -39.13
N LEU A 26 55.44 9.75 -39.52
CA LEU A 26 55.42 10.46 -40.77
C LEU A 26 56.53 11.53 -40.80
N GLN A 27 56.73 12.31 -39.73
CA GLN A 27 57.79 13.30 -39.60
C GLN A 27 59.20 12.66 -39.66
N THR A 28 59.39 11.51 -39.00
CA THR A 28 60.63 10.77 -38.99
C THR A 28 61.00 10.23 -40.43
N ASN A 29 59.94 9.70 -41.09
CA ASN A 29 60.10 9.23 -42.49
C ASN A 29 60.39 10.38 -43.47
N LEU A 30 59.82 11.58 -43.19
CA LEU A 30 60.10 12.77 -44.05
C LEU A 30 61.47 13.39 -43.82
N GLN A 31 61.96 13.44 -42.60
CA GLN A 31 63.27 13.88 -42.25
C GLN A 31 64.33 12.95 -42.88
N GLN A 32 64.05 11.67 -42.96
CA GLN A 32 64.88 10.68 -43.61
C GLN A 32 64.86 10.81 -45.14
N SER A 33 63.79 11.35 -45.72
CA SER A 33 63.54 11.61 -47.12
C SER A 33 64.07 13.01 -47.58
N GLN A 34 64.32 13.91 -46.64
CA GLN A 34 64.80 15.29 -46.94
C GLN A 34 66.22 15.36 -47.51
N ASN A 35 66.99 14.24 -47.55
CA ASN A 35 68.26 14.12 -48.25
C ASN A 35 68.07 13.81 -49.74
N SER A 36 66.90 13.77 -50.29
CA SER A 36 66.54 13.60 -51.68
C SER A 36 65.60 14.72 -52.11
N ASN A 37 65.88 15.38 -53.25
CA ASN A 37 65.12 16.46 -53.89
C ASN A 37 63.65 16.09 -54.01
N ILE A 38 62.79 16.47 -53.00
CA ILE A 38 61.34 16.16 -52.97
C ILE A 38 60.64 17.20 -53.87
N PRO A 39 59.88 16.76 -54.87
CA PRO A 39 59.07 17.67 -55.70
C PRO A 39 57.98 18.43 -54.91
N GLN A 40 57.78 19.72 -55.22
CA GLN A 40 56.77 20.61 -54.63
C GLN A 40 55.36 19.96 -54.45
N PRO A 41 54.83 19.12 -55.36
CA PRO A 41 53.53 18.49 -55.23
C PRO A 41 53.40 17.55 -54.00
N ILE A 42 54.50 17.00 -53.48
CA ILE A 42 54.49 16.10 -52.32
C ILE A 42 54.17 16.90 -51.00
N ILE A 43 54.77 18.10 -50.89
CA ILE A 43 54.55 19.01 -49.76
C ILE A 43 53.06 19.49 -49.72
N MET A 44 52.52 19.79 -50.90
CA MET A 44 51.14 20.21 -51.03
C MET A 44 50.14 19.08 -50.62
N MET A 45 50.42 17.84 -50.98
CA MET A 45 49.66 16.66 -50.64
C MET A 45 49.67 16.35 -49.14
N GLN A 46 50.82 16.65 -48.47
CA GLN A 46 50.94 16.49 -47.02
C GLN A 46 50.13 17.54 -46.23
N ASN A 47 50.15 18.79 -46.68
CA ASN A 47 49.36 19.86 -46.07
C ASN A 47 47.87 19.59 -46.21
N ILE A 48 47.41 19.07 -47.33
CA ILE A 48 45.97 18.68 -47.51
C ILE A 48 45.63 17.54 -46.58
N ARG A 49 46.43 16.50 -46.41
CA ARG A 49 46.18 15.42 -45.45
C ARG A 49 46.14 15.90 -44.01
N GLN A 50 47.01 16.80 -43.61
CA GLN A 50 47.03 17.37 -42.27
C GLN A 50 45.76 18.15 -41.97
N ILE A 51 45.28 18.94 -42.94
CA ILE A 51 44.02 19.67 -42.84
C ILE A 51 42.82 18.71 -42.74
N GLU A 52 42.82 17.60 -43.49
CA GLU A 52 41.76 16.58 -43.43
C GLU A 52 41.75 15.82 -42.06
N GLU A 53 42.96 15.51 -41.54
CA GLU A 53 43.09 14.83 -40.21
C GLU A 53 42.70 15.73 -39.08
N ASP A 54 43.03 17.02 -39.09
CA ASP A 54 42.61 18.02 -38.09
C ASP A 54 41.11 18.25 -38.16
N ALA A 55 40.50 18.30 -39.33
CA ALA A 55 39.09 18.40 -39.55
C ALA A 55 38.33 17.14 -39.05
N ALA A 56 38.88 15.96 -39.27
CA ALA A 56 38.30 14.71 -38.79
C ALA A 56 38.36 14.61 -37.25
N ALA A 57 39.47 15.03 -36.63
CA ALA A 57 39.62 15.08 -35.19
C ALA A 57 38.64 16.09 -34.52
N ALA A 58 38.46 17.26 -35.12
CA ALA A 58 37.52 18.27 -34.69
C ALA A 58 36.05 17.78 -34.77
N ASN A 59 35.69 17.11 -35.86
CA ASN A 59 34.38 16.51 -36.05
C ASN A 59 34.13 15.39 -35.03
N LEU A 60 35.09 14.53 -34.75
CA LEU A 60 35.00 13.47 -33.77
C LEU A 60 34.77 14.03 -32.34
N SER A 61 35.52 15.07 -31.95
CA SER A 61 35.35 15.72 -30.65
C SER A 61 33.96 16.36 -30.51
N THR A 62 33.46 17.00 -31.56
CA THR A 62 32.14 17.60 -31.62
C THR A 62 31.02 16.54 -31.48
N GLN A 63 31.15 15.41 -32.20
CA GLN A 63 30.20 14.29 -32.09
C GLN A 63 30.20 13.68 -30.69
N LEU A 64 31.36 13.50 -30.06
CA LEU A 64 31.45 13.00 -28.68
C LEU A 64 30.78 13.94 -27.66
N ILE A 65 30.92 15.27 -27.87
CA ILE A 65 30.22 16.26 -27.02
C ILE A 65 28.72 16.10 -27.17
N TYR A 66 28.18 16.02 -28.38
CA TYR A 66 26.71 15.83 -28.58
C TYR A 66 26.21 14.55 -27.97
N VAL A 67 26.92 13.42 -28.11
CA VAL A 67 26.56 12.14 -27.52
C VAL A 67 26.53 12.25 -25.97
N ASN A 68 27.55 12.89 -25.37
CA ASN A 68 27.61 13.07 -23.93
C ASN A 68 26.49 13.96 -23.41
N VAL A 69 26.20 15.08 -24.11
CA VAL A 69 25.05 15.95 -23.75
C VAL A 69 23.72 15.20 -23.86
N PHE A 70 23.55 14.42 -24.93
CA PHE A 70 22.37 13.60 -25.12
C PHE A 70 22.19 12.56 -23.97
N VAL A 71 23.25 11.81 -23.66
CA VAL A 71 23.27 10.82 -22.56
C VAL A 71 22.98 11.49 -21.21
N LEU A 72 23.52 12.70 -20.99
CA LEU A 72 23.29 13.46 -19.78
C LEU A 72 21.83 13.89 -19.64
N LEU A 73 21.26 14.46 -20.69
CA LEU A 73 19.87 14.94 -20.69
C LEU A 73 18.88 13.77 -20.61
N PHE A 74 19.05 12.77 -21.47
CA PHE A 74 18.15 11.63 -21.55
C PHE A 74 18.28 10.71 -20.32
N GLY A 75 19.50 10.42 -19.89
CA GLY A 75 19.78 9.65 -18.68
C GLY A 75 19.29 10.35 -17.41
N GLY A 76 19.44 11.68 -17.35
CA GLY A 76 18.88 12.50 -16.27
C GLY A 76 17.35 12.46 -16.21
N LEU A 77 16.70 12.58 -17.37
CA LEU A 77 15.24 12.51 -17.48
C LEU A 77 14.70 11.14 -17.05
N ILE A 78 15.29 10.07 -17.58
CA ILE A 78 14.92 8.69 -17.23
C ILE A 78 15.14 8.44 -15.73
N SER A 79 16.29 8.85 -15.19
CA SER A 79 16.61 8.70 -13.77
C SER A 79 15.62 9.45 -12.88
N TYR A 80 15.24 10.66 -13.26
CA TYR A 80 14.22 11.44 -12.56
C TYR A 80 12.86 10.73 -12.54
N PHE A 81 12.41 10.22 -13.69
CA PHE A 81 11.14 9.47 -13.78
C PHE A 81 11.16 8.19 -12.95
N LEU A 82 12.25 7.42 -13.01
CA LEU A 82 12.44 6.21 -12.23
C LEU A 82 12.48 6.50 -10.74
N ALA A 83 13.23 7.52 -10.32
CA ALA A 83 13.31 7.94 -8.92
C ALA A 83 11.95 8.36 -8.39
N ARG A 84 11.22 9.21 -9.12
CA ARG A 84 9.88 9.64 -8.74
C ARG A 84 8.92 8.46 -8.60
N ARG A 85 8.91 7.55 -9.58
CA ARG A 85 8.05 6.35 -9.56
C ARG A 85 8.39 5.39 -8.41
N SER A 86 9.67 5.32 -8.03
CA SER A 86 10.11 4.45 -6.92
C SER A 86 9.91 5.08 -5.55
N LEU A 87 9.96 6.41 -5.45
CA LEU A 87 9.78 7.13 -4.18
C LEU A 87 8.31 7.34 -3.81
N GLU A 88 7.43 7.53 -4.79
CA GLU A 88 6.01 7.77 -4.55
C GLU A 88 5.31 6.70 -3.66
N PRO A 89 5.52 5.38 -3.86
CA PRO A 89 4.94 4.37 -2.98
C PRO A 89 5.52 4.42 -1.56
N ILE A 90 6.80 4.77 -1.41
CA ILE A 90 7.46 4.89 -0.09
C ILE A 90 6.89 6.10 0.67
N GLU A 91 6.73 7.23 0.01
CA GLU A 91 6.11 8.43 0.58
C GLU A 91 4.68 8.15 1.02
N LYS A 92 3.86 7.53 0.18
CA LYS A 92 2.49 7.12 0.52
C LYS A 92 2.44 6.17 1.72
N ALA A 93 3.35 5.19 1.77
CA ALA A 93 3.43 4.25 2.90
C ALA A 93 3.85 4.95 4.19
N HIS A 94 4.83 5.85 4.13
CA HIS A 94 5.28 6.63 5.27
C HIS A 94 4.18 7.57 5.80
N ASP A 95 3.45 8.25 4.91
CA ASP A 95 2.34 9.14 5.29
C ASP A 95 1.19 8.34 5.91
N ALA A 96 0.89 7.16 5.37
CA ALA A 96 -0.11 6.26 5.93
C ALA A 96 0.30 5.77 7.33
N GLN A 97 1.57 5.43 7.54
CA GLN A 97 2.11 5.01 8.83
C GLN A 97 2.11 6.17 9.85
N SER A 98 2.50 7.37 9.44
CA SER A 98 2.48 8.55 10.30
C SER A 98 1.08 8.90 10.77
N ARG A 99 0.10 8.91 9.85
CA ARG A 99 -1.32 9.09 10.18
C ARG A 99 -1.81 8.00 11.14
N PHE A 100 -1.51 6.73 10.85
CA PHE A 100 -1.88 5.61 11.72
C PHE A 100 -1.37 5.78 13.16
N THR A 101 -0.11 6.19 13.35
CA THR A 101 0.48 6.39 14.67
C THR A 101 -0.18 7.57 15.41
N SER A 102 -0.45 8.66 14.69
CA SER A 102 -1.15 9.82 15.23
C SER A 102 -2.57 9.48 15.68
N ASP A 103 -3.33 8.83 14.80
CA ASP A 103 -4.73 8.48 15.04
C ASP A 103 -4.86 7.45 16.16
N ALA A 104 -3.99 6.42 16.19
CA ALA A 104 -3.93 5.45 17.28
C ALA A 104 -3.65 6.14 18.63
N SER A 105 -2.73 7.10 18.65
CA SER A 105 -2.41 7.86 19.86
C SER A 105 -3.60 8.71 20.36
N HIS A 106 -4.36 9.30 19.45
CA HIS A 106 -5.57 10.05 19.77
C HIS A 106 -6.68 9.14 20.30
N GLU A 107 -6.92 8.00 19.65
CA GLU A 107 -7.96 7.02 20.05
C GLU A 107 -7.65 6.33 21.38
N LEU A 108 -6.37 6.18 21.74
CA LEU A 108 -5.96 5.68 23.05
C LEU A 108 -6.07 6.76 24.15
N ARG A 109 -5.75 8.02 23.83
CA ARG A 109 -5.74 9.11 24.82
C ARG A 109 -7.13 9.46 25.35
N THR A 110 -8.15 9.44 24.49
CA THR A 110 -9.50 9.86 24.83
C THR A 110 -10.13 8.98 25.94
N PRO A 111 -10.20 7.64 25.84
CA PRO A 111 -10.74 6.80 26.91
C PRO A 111 -9.91 6.86 28.18
N LEU A 112 -8.57 6.98 28.07
CA LEU A 112 -7.69 7.17 29.24
C LEU A 112 -7.99 8.46 29.98
N ALA A 113 -8.25 9.56 29.25
CA ALA A 113 -8.62 10.84 29.86
C ALA A 113 -9.99 10.76 30.56
N VAL A 114 -10.97 10.10 29.95
CA VAL A 114 -12.29 9.88 30.54
C VAL A 114 -12.18 9.08 31.84
N MET A 115 -11.53 7.91 31.81
CA MET A 115 -11.32 7.08 32.99
C MET A 115 -10.61 7.84 34.10
N LYS A 116 -9.54 8.58 33.76
CA LYS A 116 -8.81 9.37 34.76
C LYS A 116 -9.71 10.43 35.39
N THR A 117 -10.50 11.15 34.59
CA THR A 117 -11.39 12.20 35.11
C THR A 117 -12.49 11.62 36.00
N GLU A 118 -13.14 10.52 35.61
CA GLU A 118 -14.16 9.84 36.43
C GLU A 118 -13.58 9.37 37.78
N LEU A 119 -12.39 8.78 37.76
CA LEU A 119 -11.71 8.32 38.96
C LEU A 119 -11.29 9.51 39.87
N GLU A 120 -10.76 10.60 39.29
CA GLU A 120 -10.40 11.79 40.06
C GLU A 120 -11.60 12.47 40.71
N VAL A 121 -12.75 12.50 40.02
CA VAL A 121 -14.02 13.03 40.57
C VAL A 121 -14.50 12.14 41.72
N ALA A 122 -14.56 10.81 41.52
CA ALA A 122 -14.96 9.87 42.54
C ALA A 122 -14.06 9.90 43.78
N LEU A 123 -12.75 10.09 43.63
CA LEU A 123 -11.80 10.22 44.73
C LEU A 123 -11.95 11.52 45.53
N ARG A 124 -12.48 12.60 44.93
CA ARG A 124 -12.72 13.90 45.60
C ARG A 124 -14.07 13.99 46.27
N ASP A 125 -15.00 13.13 45.90
CA ASP A 125 -16.34 13.14 46.47
C ASP A 125 -16.38 12.37 47.80
N ASN A 126 -16.26 13.08 48.92
CA ASN A 126 -16.37 12.50 50.26
C ASN A 126 -17.76 12.01 50.61
N SER A 127 -18.75 12.30 49.77
CA SER A 127 -20.15 11.87 49.93
C SER A 127 -20.53 10.70 49.01
N ALA A 128 -19.57 10.17 48.26
CA ALA A 128 -19.79 9.08 47.30
C ALA A 128 -20.40 7.85 47.98
N THR A 129 -21.49 7.37 47.44
CA THR A 129 -22.13 6.14 47.91
C THR A 129 -21.47 4.92 47.26
N THR A 130 -21.60 3.75 47.89
CA THR A 130 -21.12 2.49 47.32
C THR A 130 -21.70 2.24 45.93
N GLU A 131 -22.93 2.66 45.67
CA GLU A 131 -23.60 2.51 44.38
C GLU A 131 -22.98 3.44 43.33
N SER A 132 -22.74 4.73 43.65
CA SER A 132 -22.11 5.66 42.74
C SER A 132 -20.66 5.25 42.40
N LEU A 133 -19.90 4.73 43.38
CA LEU A 133 -18.55 4.18 43.12
C LEU A 133 -18.61 2.94 42.22
N ARG A 134 -19.62 2.09 42.37
CA ARG A 134 -19.81 0.91 41.51
C ARG A 134 -20.10 1.32 40.04
N GLU A 135 -20.94 2.34 39.86
CA GLU A 135 -21.23 2.91 38.54
C GLU A 135 -19.94 3.42 37.85
N VAL A 136 -19.13 4.21 38.56
CA VAL A 136 -17.84 4.69 38.06
C VAL A 136 -16.90 3.54 37.70
N LEU A 137 -16.78 2.52 38.55
CA LEU A 137 -15.96 1.35 38.28
C LEU A 137 -16.46 0.55 37.07
N THR A 138 -17.78 0.45 36.91
CA THR A 138 -18.38 -0.23 35.74
C THR A 138 -18.10 0.54 34.45
N SER A 139 -18.25 1.87 34.44
CA SER A 139 -17.91 2.74 33.32
C SER A 139 -16.46 2.59 32.94
N ASN A 140 -15.54 2.63 33.93
CA ASN A 140 -14.11 2.48 33.69
C ASN A 140 -13.76 1.09 33.13
N LEU A 141 -14.43 0.03 33.59
CA LEU A 141 -14.21 -1.32 33.05
C LEU A 141 -14.62 -1.40 31.57
N GLU A 142 -15.72 -0.76 31.18
CA GLU A 142 -16.13 -0.67 29.78
C GLU A 142 -15.07 0.05 28.91
N GLU A 143 -14.44 1.12 29.43
CA GLU A 143 -13.38 1.83 28.71
C GLU A 143 -12.10 0.98 28.59
N VAL A 144 -11.75 0.19 29.63
CA VAL A 144 -10.64 -0.79 29.57
C VAL A 144 -10.91 -1.86 28.51
N ASP A 145 -12.13 -2.38 28.42
CA ASP A 145 -12.50 -3.37 27.40
C ASP A 145 -12.39 -2.80 25.96
N LYS A 146 -12.75 -1.52 25.77
CA LYS A 146 -12.57 -0.83 24.49
C LYS A 146 -11.10 -0.67 24.13
N LEU A 147 -10.26 -0.28 25.10
CA LEU A 147 -8.79 -0.16 24.90
C LEU A 147 -8.17 -1.50 24.58
N SER A 148 -8.60 -2.58 25.23
CA SER A 148 -8.13 -3.93 24.96
C SER A 148 -8.44 -4.36 23.53
N LYS A 149 -9.67 -4.15 23.07
CA LYS A 149 -10.08 -4.42 21.69
C LYS A 149 -9.29 -3.59 20.68
N LEU A 150 -9.07 -2.30 20.96
CA LEU A 150 -8.27 -1.43 20.11
C LEU A 150 -6.82 -1.93 20.02
N SER A 151 -6.22 -2.31 21.14
CA SER A 151 -4.86 -2.87 21.20
C SER A 151 -4.75 -4.18 20.40
N GLU A 152 -5.72 -5.09 20.53
CA GLU A 152 -5.76 -6.33 19.75
C GLU A 152 -5.84 -6.07 18.25
N MET A 153 -6.66 -5.09 17.81
CA MET A 153 -6.76 -4.69 16.41
C MET A 153 -5.44 -4.10 15.88
N LEU A 154 -4.79 -3.23 16.65
CA LEU A 154 -3.50 -2.65 16.29
C LEU A 154 -2.41 -3.72 16.16
N LEU A 155 -2.37 -4.69 17.08
CA LEU A 155 -1.47 -5.84 17.03
C LEU A 155 -1.76 -6.75 15.84
N SER A 156 -3.02 -6.97 15.50
CA SER A 156 -3.42 -7.77 14.34
C SER A 156 -2.94 -7.12 13.03
N ILE A 157 -3.11 -5.80 12.88
CA ILE A 157 -2.60 -5.05 11.73
C ILE A 157 -1.08 -5.20 11.61
N SER A 158 -0.34 -5.05 12.72
CA SER A 158 1.13 -5.16 12.75
C SER A 158 1.64 -6.58 12.48
N ARG A 159 0.93 -7.61 12.93
CA ARG A 159 1.33 -9.01 12.72
C ARG A 159 1.09 -9.47 11.29
N ILE A 160 0.04 -9.00 10.66
CA ILE A 160 -0.34 -9.34 9.29
C ILE A 160 0.74 -8.88 8.30
N ASP A 161 1.33 -7.71 8.51
CA ASP A 161 2.42 -7.18 7.68
C ASP A 161 3.71 -8.04 7.75
N ASN A 162 3.85 -8.91 8.77
CA ASN A 162 5.08 -9.67 9.06
C ASN A 162 4.93 -11.19 9.09
N SER A 163 3.76 -11.78 8.79
CA SER A 163 3.54 -13.22 8.99
C SER A 163 3.50 -14.02 7.70
N ASP A 164 4.28 -15.13 7.68
CA ASP A 164 4.05 -16.27 6.77
C ASP A 164 2.70 -16.91 7.11
N LEU A 165 1.62 -16.43 6.51
CA LEU A 165 0.29 -17.00 6.68
C LEU A 165 0.30 -18.45 6.19
N LYS A 166 0.09 -19.41 7.10
CA LYS A 166 -0.12 -20.80 6.69
C LYS A 166 -1.45 -20.90 5.96
N LEU A 167 -1.38 -20.99 4.65
CA LEU A 167 -2.53 -21.08 3.77
C LEU A 167 -2.98 -22.55 3.64
N SER A 168 -4.28 -22.79 3.72
CA SER A 168 -4.90 -24.12 3.58
C SER A 168 -6.22 -24.05 2.80
N SER A 169 -6.76 -25.22 2.44
CA SER A 169 -8.10 -25.30 1.83
C SER A 169 -9.18 -25.13 2.88
N ILE A 170 -10.01 -24.13 2.74
CA ILE A 170 -11.02 -23.70 3.72
C ILE A 170 -12.40 -23.77 3.12
N ASN A 171 -13.34 -24.37 3.84
CA ASN A 171 -14.76 -24.31 3.52
C ASN A 171 -15.36 -23.03 4.08
N LEU A 172 -15.53 -22.02 3.23
CA LEU A 172 -16.05 -20.70 3.61
C LEU A 172 -17.43 -20.77 4.29
N THR A 173 -18.30 -21.66 3.81
CA THR A 173 -19.64 -21.86 4.40
C THR A 173 -19.56 -22.42 5.82
N LYS A 174 -18.59 -23.32 6.09
CA LYS A 174 -18.39 -23.90 7.43
C LYS A 174 -17.86 -22.83 8.38
N VAL A 175 -16.80 -22.11 8.00
CA VAL A 175 -16.22 -21.03 8.81
C VAL A 175 -17.28 -19.97 9.12
N THR A 176 -18.08 -19.56 8.13
CA THR A 176 -19.17 -18.59 8.36
C THR A 176 -20.16 -19.08 9.41
N LYS A 177 -20.59 -20.36 9.34
CA LYS A 177 -21.52 -20.93 10.32
C LYS A 177 -20.95 -20.96 11.73
N GLU A 178 -19.67 -21.30 11.85
CA GLU A 178 -18.96 -21.34 13.14
C GLU A 178 -18.77 -19.94 13.72
N THR A 179 -18.44 -18.97 12.88
CA THR A 179 -18.32 -17.56 13.30
C THR A 179 -19.67 -16.99 13.75
N ILE A 180 -20.76 -17.25 13.03
CA ILE A 180 -22.12 -16.79 13.45
C ILE A 180 -22.45 -17.31 14.85
N LYS A 181 -22.16 -18.57 15.17
CA LYS A 181 -22.45 -19.15 16.49
C LYS A 181 -21.75 -18.44 17.65
N GLN A 182 -20.59 -17.81 17.40
CA GLN A 182 -19.82 -17.08 18.42
C GLN A 182 -20.54 -15.82 18.93
N PHE A 183 -21.49 -15.29 18.16
CA PHE A 183 -22.24 -14.07 18.55
C PHE A 183 -23.35 -14.32 19.59
N GLY A 184 -23.64 -15.57 19.94
CA GLY A 184 -24.64 -15.88 20.96
C GLY A 184 -26.05 -15.42 20.59
N LYS A 185 -26.75 -14.70 21.47
CA LYS A 185 -28.16 -14.22 21.23
C LYS A 185 -28.29 -13.37 19.94
N PRO A 186 -27.39 -12.42 19.62
CA PRO A 186 -27.49 -11.66 18.39
C PRO A 186 -27.41 -12.51 17.10
N ALA A 187 -26.85 -13.74 17.17
CA ALA A 187 -26.82 -14.66 16.03
C ALA A 187 -28.22 -15.03 15.49
N GLY A 188 -29.26 -14.95 16.31
CA GLY A 188 -30.64 -15.21 15.87
C GLY A 188 -31.16 -14.26 14.79
N ARG A 189 -30.49 -13.10 14.61
CA ARG A 189 -30.80 -12.12 13.55
C ARG A 189 -29.99 -12.34 12.26
N VAL A 190 -28.97 -13.18 12.30
CA VAL A 190 -28.06 -13.41 11.18
C VAL A 190 -28.51 -14.65 10.41
N HIS A 191 -29.01 -14.45 9.22
CA HIS A 191 -29.55 -15.51 8.38
C HIS A 191 -28.59 -15.83 7.23
N LEU A 192 -27.98 -17.02 7.30
CA LEU A 192 -27.17 -17.56 6.20
C LEU A 192 -28.10 -18.28 5.21
N LYS A 193 -28.22 -17.74 4.00
CA LYS A 193 -28.98 -18.39 2.91
C LYS A 193 -28.35 -19.73 2.53
N PRO A 194 -29.17 -20.77 2.30
CA PRO A 194 -28.67 -22.04 1.79
C PRO A 194 -27.93 -21.84 0.46
N GLY A 195 -26.76 -22.47 0.30
CA GLY A 195 -25.96 -22.38 -0.92
C GLY A 195 -24.99 -23.55 -1.02
N LYS A 196 -24.33 -23.67 -2.19
CA LYS A 196 -23.25 -24.64 -2.39
C LYS A 196 -22.04 -24.27 -1.54
N GLN A 197 -21.34 -25.28 -1.02
CA GLN A 197 -20.08 -25.07 -0.32
C GLN A 197 -19.03 -24.47 -1.27
N GLN A 198 -18.35 -23.44 -0.80
CA GLN A 198 -17.26 -22.81 -1.53
C GLN A 198 -15.93 -23.08 -0.82
N ILE A 199 -14.96 -23.60 -1.56
CA ILE A 199 -13.61 -23.89 -1.05
C ILE A 199 -12.66 -22.82 -1.55
N VAL A 200 -12.09 -22.07 -0.61
CA VAL A 200 -11.07 -21.04 -0.85
C VAL A 200 -9.72 -21.51 -0.34
N TYR A 201 -8.64 -20.86 -0.76
CA TYR A 201 -7.31 -21.10 -0.25
C TYR A 201 -6.87 -19.90 0.60
N GLY A 202 -6.60 -20.12 1.88
CA GLY A 202 -6.31 -19.04 2.79
C GLY A 202 -5.93 -19.49 4.21
N ASN A 203 -5.87 -18.53 5.13
CA ASN A 203 -5.75 -18.77 6.56
C ASN A 203 -7.14 -18.74 7.20
N GLU A 204 -7.53 -19.83 7.86
CA GLU A 204 -8.88 -19.99 8.42
C GLU A 204 -9.21 -18.96 9.50
N VAL A 205 -8.25 -18.66 10.38
CA VAL A 205 -8.43 -17.68 11.46
C VAL A 205 -8.61 -16.28 10.89
N ALA A 206 -7.77 -15.91 9.94
CA ALA A 206 -7.83 -14.59 9.32
C ALA A 206 -9.14 -14.39 8.52
N ILE A 207 -9.62 -15.41 7.82
CA ILE A 207 -10.93 -15.36 7.12
C ILE A 207 -12.08 -15.29 8.12
N ALA A 208 -12.00 -16.02 9.23
CA ALA A 208 -12.99 -15.92 10.31
C ALA A 208 -13.04 -14.51 10.91
N ASP A 209 -11.89 -13.85 11.06
CA ASP A 209 -11.80 -12.46 11.54
C ASP A 209 -12.47 -11.48 10.58
N ILE A 210 -12.27 -11.62 9.26
CA ILE A 210 -13.00 -10.80 8.26
C ILE A 210 -14.52 -10.96 8.46
N ILE A 211 -15.00 -12.22 8.51
CA ILE A 211 -16.42 -12.52 8.64
C ILE A 211 -16.99 -11.95 9.96
N LYS A 212 -16.23 -12.09 11.04
CA LYS A 212 -16.58 -11.53 12.36
C LYS A 212 -16.73 -10.02 12.31
N ILE A 213 -15.76 -9.31 11.71
CA ILE A 213 -15.79 -7.85 11.54
C ILE A 213 -17.03 -7.42 10.75
N LEU A 214 -17.32 -8.11 9.64
CA LEU A 214 -18.46 -7.77 8.79
C LEU A 214 -19.80 -8.04 9.48
N ILE A 215 -19.93 -9.12 10.24
CA ILE A 215 -21.13 -9.42 11.05
C ILE A 215 -21.29 -8.40 12.17
N ASP A 216 -20.21 -8.08 12.90
CA ASP A 216 -20.24 -7.09 13.99
C ASP A 216 -20.67 -5.72 13.46
N ASN A 217 -20.11 -5.30 12.32
CA ASN A 217 -20.51 -4.07 11.65
C ASN A 217 -22.00 -4.09 11.28
N ALA A 218 -22.49 -5.16 10.67
CA ALA A 218 -23.88 -5.29 10.28
C ALA A 218 -24.83 -5.26 11.50
N LEU A 219 -24.46 -5.90 12.60
CA LEU A 219 -25.22 -5.89 13.86
C LEU A 219 -25.25 -4.50 14.50
N GLN A 220 -24.13 -3.79 14.47
CA GLN A 220 -23.96 -2.47 15.07
C GLN A 220 -24.80 -1.39 14.37
N TYR A 221 -24.85 -1.43 13.04
CA TYR A 221 -25.54 -0.41 12.25
C TYR A 221 -26.95 -0.79 11.81
N SER A 222 -27.48 -1.89 12.34
CA SER A 222 -28.85 -2.35 12.08
C SER A 222 -29.78 -2.06 13.23
N PRO A 223 -31.07 -1.71 12.99
CA PRO A 223 -32.09 -1.71 14.01
C PRO A 223 -32.15 -3.05 14.74
N THR A 224 -32.46 -3.03 16.06
CA THR A 224 -32.34 -4.20 16.95
C THR A 224 -33.16 -5.41 16.48
N GLU A 225 -34.26 -5.19 15.78
CA GLU A 225 -35.17 -6.26 15.31
C GLU A 225 -34.99 -6.62 13.81
N SER A 226 -34.06 -5.95 13.11
CA SER A 226 -33.86 -6.21 11.68
C SER A 226 -33.04 -7.49 11.43
N ILE A 227 -33.30 -8.12 10.30
CA ILE A 227 -32.59 -9.32 9.85
C ILE A 227 -31.36 -8.92 9.04
N ILE A 228 -30.25 -9.59 9.30
CA ILE A 228 -29.02 -9.51 8.54
C ILE A 228 -28.95 -10.73 7.62
N ASN A 229 -28.82 -10.51 6.32
CA ASN A 229 -28.78 -11.57 5.34
C ASN A 229 -27.34 -11.84 4.89
N ILE A 230 -26.92 -13.10 4.94
CA ILE A 230 -25.65 -13.56 4.40
C ILE A 230 -25.91 -14.51 3.23
N SER A 231 -25.22 -14.31 2.12
CA SER A 231 -25.24 -15.20 0.96
C SER A 231 -23.82 -15.61 0.62
N ILE A 232 -23.62 -16.91 0.28
CA ILE A 232 -22.33 -17.44 -0.19
C ILE A 232 -22.58 -18.13 -1.52
N TYR A 233 -21.89 -17.65 -2.57
CA TYR A 233 -22.03 -18.17 -3.91
C TYR A 233 -20.73 -18.04 -4.71
N GLN A 234 -20.69 -18.62 -5.89
CA GLN A 234 -19.55 -18.49 -6.81
C GLN A 234 -19.88 -17.50 -7.92
N SER A 235 -18.96 -16.59 -8.20
CA SER A 235 -19.04 -15.68 -9.34
C SER A 235 -17.65 -15.38 -9.90
N SER A 236 -17.51 -15.40 -11.22
CA SER A 236 -16.27 -15.00 -11.94
C SER A 236 -14.98 -15.62 -11.40
N GLY A 237 -15.01 -16.91 -11.03
CA GLY A 237 -13.84 -17.62 -10.51
C GLY A 237 -13.54 -17.39 -9.02
N ASN A 238 -14.38 -16.61 -8.33
CA ASN A 238 -14.26 -16.31 -6.90
C ASN A 238 -15.40 -16.90 -6.09
N ALA A 239 -15.14 -17.23 -4.84
CA ALA A 239 -16.16 -17.43 -3.82
C ALA A 239 -16.57 -16.04 -3.28
N ILE A 240 -17.84 -15.73 -3.35
CA ILE A 240 -18.40 -14.48 -2.87
C ILE A 240 -19.10 -14.73 -1.55
N PHE A 241 -18.71 -13.98 -0.52
CA PHE A 241 -19.45 -13.81 0.71
C PHE A 241 -20.06 -12.40 0.68
N GLU A 242 -21.36 -12.36 0.77
CA GLU A 242 -22.14 -11.13 0.74
C GLU A 242 -22.96 -11.00 2.01
N ILE A 243 -22.89 -9.85 2.69
CA ILE A 243 -23.65 -9.56 3.88
C ILE A 243 -24.40 -8.25 3.69
N THR A 244 -25.71 -8.30 3.87
CA THR A 244 -26.62 -7.15 3.72
C THR A 244 -27.36 -6.89 5.03
N ASN A 245 -27.35 -5.66 5.47
CA ASN A 245 -28.08 -5.18 6.62
C ASN A 245 -28.93 -3.96 6.29
N SER A 246 -30.10 -3.87 6.92
CA SER A 246 -30.91 -2.65 6.92
C SER A 246 -30.32 -1.64 7.90
N GLY A 247 -30.45 -0.34 7.60
CA GLY A 247 -29.92 0.70 8.47
C GLY A 247 -29.90 2.08 7.80
N PRO A 248 -29.15 3.04 8.35
CA PRO A 248 -29.07 4.40 7.81
C PRO A 248 -28.44 4.45 6.42
N GLY A 249 -27.79 3.38 5.99
CA GLY A 249 -27.04 3.38 4.75
C GLY A 249 -25.78 4.26 4.82
N ILE A 250 -25.09 4.38 3.71
CA ILE A 250 -23.87 5.17 3.56
C ILE A 250 -24.01 6.02 2.30
N ASP A 251 -23.73 7.31 2.39
CA ASP A 251 -23.75 8.21 1.24
C ASP A 251 -22.71 7.78 0.20
N VAL A 252 -23.01 7.98 -1.08
CA VAL A 252 -22.17 7.49 -2.20
C VAL A 252 -20.78 8.12 -2.19
N ASP A 253 -20.67 9.37 -1.79
CA ASP A 253 -19.41 10.10 -1.65
C ASP A 253 -18.52 9.59 -0.51
N LYS A 254 -19.11 8.92 0.49
CA LYS A 254 -18.43 8.35 1.65
C LYS A 254 -17.99 6.89 1.45
N LEU A 255 -18.65 6.15 0.55
CA LEU A 255 -18.37 4.74 0.28
C LEU A 255 -16.89 4.42 -0.04
N PRO A 256 -16.15 5.23 -0.80
CA PRO A 256 -14.74 4.96 -1.09
C PRO A 256 -13.84 4.94 0.15
N TYR A 257 -14.23 5.65 1.21
CA TYR A 257 -13.43 5.86 2.41
C TYR A 257 -13.76 4.90 3.57
N VAL A 258 -14.84 4.08 3.46
CA VAL A 258 -15.27 3.21 4.57
C VAL A 258 -14.26 2.16 4.98
N PHE A 259 -13.28 1.87 4.13
CA PHE A 259 -12.17 0.97 4.39
C PHE A 259 -10.89 1.68 4.85
N ASP A 260 -10.90 3.01 4.94
CA ASP A 260 -9.77 3.76 5.46
C ASP A 260 -9.68 3.60 6.98
N ARG A 261 -8.45 3.57 7.49
CA ARG A 261 -8.20 3.43 8.93
C ARG A 261 -8.78 4.63 9.67
N PHE A 262 -9.47 4.38 10.80
CA PHE A 262 -10.12 5.39 11.65
C PHE A 262 -11.26 6.18 10.96
N TYR A 263 -11.62 5.83 9.73
CA TYR A 263 -12.72 6.49 9.05
C TYR A 263 -14.08 6.07 9.61
N ARG A 264 -14.98 7.05 9.75
CA ARG A 264 -16.37 6.88 10.18
C ARG A 264 -17.27 7.75 9.31
N ALA A 265 -18.27 7.14 8.66
CA ALA A 265 -19.13 7.82 7.69
C ALA A 265 -20.03 8.88 8.30
N ASP A 266 -20.29 8.86 9.62
CA ASP A 266 -21.18 9.80 10.29
C ASP A 266 -20.61 10.46 11.52
N SER A 267 -21.05 11.70 11.67
CA SER A 267 -21.22 12.58 12.80
C SER A 267 -21.89 11.96 14.07
N SER A 268 -22.02 10.65 14.18
CA SER A 268 -22.39 9.91 15.39
C SER A 268 -21.41 10.16 16.57
N ARG A 269 -20.56 11.18 16.45
CA ARG A 269 -19.79 11.74 17.57
C ARG A 269 -20.68 12.26 18.71
N THR A 270 -21.98 12.46 18.46
CA THR A 270 -22.91 13.07 19.42
C THR A 270 -23.90 12.12 20.08
N SER A 271 -24.06 10.87 19.61
CA SER A 271 -24.97 9.89 20.26
C SER A 271 -24.19 8.63 20.64
N GLY A 272 -24.01 8.46 21.94
CA GLY A 272 -23.16 7.50 22.63
C GLY A 272 -23.41 5.99 22.41
N GLU A 273 -24.14 5.56 21.40
CA GLU A 273 -24.53 4.16 21.23
C GLU A 273 -23.75 3.35 20.20
N HIS A 274 -23.02 3.99 19.25
CA HIS A 274 -22.30 3.26 18.19
C HIS A 274 -20.80 3.46 18.33
N LYS A 275 -20.16 2.60 19.13
CA LYS A 275 -18.76 2.72 19.59
C LYS A 275 -17.80 1.86 18.76
N GLY A 276 -17.55 2.21 17.49
CA GLY A 276 -16.48 1.57 16.69
C GLY A 276 -15.31 2.52 16.42
N HIS A 277 -14.07 2.03 16.50
CA HIS A 277 -12.84 2.84 16.28
C HIS A 277 -12.52 3.07 14.80
N GLY A 278 -13.35 2.62 13.85
CA GLY A 278 -13.06 2.75 12.42
C GLY A 278 -11.87 1.92 11.91
N LEU A 279 -11.44 0.91 12.68
CA LEU A 279 -10.32 0.04 12.31
C LEU A 279 -10.75 -1.31 11.74
N GLY A 280 -11.95 -1.77 12.07
CA GLY A 280 -12.40 -3.12 11.69
C GLY A 280 -12.47 -3.33 10.18
N LEU A 281 -13.13 -2.45 9.44
CA LEU A 281 -13.23 -2.57 7.97
C LEU A 281 -11.87 -2.41 7.28
N ALA A 282 -10.99 -1.55 7.78
CA ALA A 282 -9.63 -1.41 7.28
C ALA A 282 -8.81 -2.70 7.49
N LEU A 283 -8.94 -3.35 8.66
CA LEU A 283 -8.33 -4.66 8.93
C LEU A 283 -8.90 -5.74 8.01
N ALA A 284 -10.22 -5.81 7.86
CA ALA A 284 -10.87 -6.76 6.95
C ALA A 284 -10.38 -6.58 5.50
N LYS A 285 -10.20 -5.34 5.05
CA LYS A 285 -9.67 -5.02 3.71
C LYS A 285 -8.22 -5.50 3.55
N ASN A 286 -7.35 -5.21 4.52
CA ASN A 286 -5.95 -5.64 4.51
C ASN A 286 -5.83 -7.18 4.49
N ILE A 287 -6.56 -7.89 5.37
CA ILE A 287 -6.57 -9.36 5.36
C ILE A 287 -7.06 -9.90 4.00
N THR A 288 -8.07 -9.27 3.42
CA THR A 288 -8.62 -9.68 2.11
C THR A 288 -7.57 -9.55 1.01
N GLU A 289 -6.83 -8.44 0.98
CA GLU A 289 -5.76 -8.19 0.00
C GLU A 289 -4.61 -9.20 0.11
N LEU A 290 -4.24 -9.59 1.33
CA LEU A 290 -3.24 -10.65 1.58
C LEU A 290 -3.68 -12.03 1.09
N HIS A 291 -4.98 -12.24 0.95
CA HIS A 291 -5.57 -13.45 0.36
C HIS A 291 -5.83 -13.30 -1.16
N ASN A 292 -5.29 -12.26 -1.82
CA ASN A 292 -5.55 -11.92 -3.22
C ASN A 292 -7.04 -11.79 -3.53
N GLY A 293 -7.83 -11.39 -2.52
CA GLY A 293 -9.25 -11.14 -2.63
C GLY A 293 -9.58 -9.66 -2.87
N ASN A 294 -10.88 -9.37 -2.92
CA ASN A 294 -11.39 -8.00 -2.96
C ASN A 294 -12.54 -7.83 -1.98
N LEU A 295 -12.51 -6.74 -1.21
CA LEU A 295 -13.60 -6.32 -0.31
C LEU A 295 -14.16 -5.00 -0.82
N SER A 296 -15.47 -4.98 -1.05
CA SER A 296 -16.20 -3.80 -1.54
C SER A 296 -17.49 -3.59 -0.77
N ALA A 297 -18.05 -2.40 -0.87
CA ALA A 297 -19.32 -2.03 -0.26
C ALA A 297 -20.24 -1.35 -1.28
N THR A 298 -21.53 -1.63 -1.17
CA THR A 298 -22.60 -0.89 -1.85
C THR A 298 -23.63 -0.48 -0.83
N SER A 299 -24.27 0.67 -1.00
CA SER A 299 -25.29 1.12 -0.04
C SER A 299 -26.35 1.97 -0.70
N ILE A 300 -27.55 1.90 -0.15
CA ILE A 300 -28.67 2.77 -0.47
C ILE A 300 -28.93 3.60 0.79
N PRO A 301 -28.66 4.91 0.80
CA PRO A 301 -28.89 5.77 1.95
C PRO A 301 -30.32 5.64 2.49
N GLY A 302 -30.45 5.54 3.80
CA GLY A 302 -31.73 5.35 4.50
C GLY A 302 -32.36 3.97 4.38
N LYS A 303 -31.71 3.00 3.71
CA LYS A 303 -32.30 1.68 3.46
C LYS A 303 -31.40 0.52 3.88
N GLU A 304 -30.27 0.34 3.22
CA GLU A 304 -29.43 -0.85 3.39
C GLU A 304 -27.99 -0.62 3.02
N THR A 305 -27.10 -1.45 3.58
CA THR A 305 -25.69 -1.56 3.21
C THR A 305 -25.36 -3.02 2.95
N THR A 306 -24.58 -3.27 1.88
CA THR A 306 -24.09 -4.60 1.50
C THR A 306 -22.57 -4.55 1.41
N PHE A 307 -21.90 -5.43 2.17
CA PHE A 307 -20.48 -5.70 2.00
C PHE A 307 -20.28 -6.98 1.22
N ILE A 308 -19.34 -6.97 0.28
CA ILE A 308 -19.06 -8.07 -0.65
C ILE A 308 -17.57 -8.43 -0.54
N LEU A 309 -17.29 -9.63 -0.02
CA LEU A 309 -15.97 -10.23 0.06
C LEU A 309 -15.84 -11.25 -1.07
N ALA A 310 -14.91 -11.04 -1.98
CA ALA A 310 -14.54 -11.95 -3.06
C ALA A 310 -13.19 -12.60 -2.77
N LEU A 311 -13.14 -13.91 -2.63
CA LEU A 311 -11.92 -14.68 -2.41
C LEU A 311 -11.67 -15.63 -3.58
N PRO A 312 -10.42 -15.77 -4.07
CA PRO A 312 -10.11 -16.70 -5.16
C PRO A 312 -10.46 -18.13 -4.76
N LEU A 313 -11.11 -18.87 -5.68
CA LEU A 313 -11.32 -20.30 -5.49
C LEU A 313 -9.99 -21.04 -5.60
N LYS A 314 -9.86 -22.16 -4.91
CA LYS A 314 -8.66 -23.01 -4.96
C LYS A 314 -8.26 -23.38 -6.41
N SER A 315 -9.23 -23.58 -7.28
CA SER A 315 -9.01 -23.93 -8.69
C SER A 315 -8.38 -22.81 -9.53
N SER A 316 -8.51 -21.54 -9.12
CA SER A 316 -7.97 -20.39 -9.85
C SER A 316 -6.53 -20.01 -9.47
N ILE A 317 -5.99 -20.60 -8.39
CA ILE A 317 -4.62 -20.32 -7.92
C ILE A 317 -3.60 -21.32 -8.52
N GLN A 318 -4.07 -22.44 -9.06
CA GLN A 318 -3.23 -23.50 -9.66
C GLN A 318 -3.12 -23.41 -11.20
N ALA A 319 -3.71 -22.42 -11.83
CA ALA A 319 -3.62 -22.11 -13.26
C ALA A 319 -2.72 -20.89 -13.49
#